data_d122514ea7f5a947138e1545ca561b83
#
_entry.id   d122514ea7f5a947138e1545ca561b83
#
_cell.length_a   1.000
_cell.length_b   1.000
_cell.length_c   1.000
_cell.angle_alpha   90.00
_cell.angle_beta   90.00
_cell.angle_gamma   90.00
#
_symmetry.space_group_name_H-M   'P 1'
#
loop_
_entity.id
_entity.type
_entity.pdbx_description
1 polymer ?
#
loop_
_entity_poly.entity_id
_entity_poly.type
_entity_poly.pdbx_seq_one_letter_code
_entity_poly.pdbx_strand_id
1 'polypeptide(L)'
;VVRENETNERINQKLTEPLLNGKCYSFSIYMTRSQVYLSHTSSGTPQLKDFTTAAILQIWGRDAACHQKELLATSPLVENTEWQRFDFEFKPQSNISFLQLEAYYNPTSTLPYNGNILLDKASDIILVPCNTNKEK
;
A
#
# COMPACT_ATOMS: atom_id res chain seq x y z
N VAL A 1 8.26 1.20 4.75
CA VAL A 1 9.14 2.34 4.43
C VAL A 1 9.59 2.31 2.98
N VAL A 2 9.92 3.45 2.46
CA VAL A 2 10.69 3.62 1.22
C VAL A 2 12.04 4.24 1.58
N ARG A 3 13.06 3.99 0.77
CA ARG A 3 14.43 4.43 1.08
C ARG A 3 15.08 5.09 -0.12
N GLU A 4 16.02 5.98 0.14
CA GLU A 4 16.76 6.70 -0.88
C GLU A 4 17.60 5.79 -1.80
N ASN A 5 17.83 4.54 -1.41
CA ASN A 5 18.57 3.55 -2.22
C ASN A 5 17.65 2.71 -3.11
N GLU A 6 16.43 3.18 -3.35
CA GLU A 6 15.41 2.52 -4.18
C GLU A 6 14.88 1.20 -3.60
N THR A 7 15.06 0.95 -2.29
CA THR A 7 14.42 -0.19 -1.63
C THR A 7 13.15 0.25 -0.91
N ASN A 8 12.20 -0.66 -0.81
CA ASN A 8 10.96 -0.44 -0.08
C ASN A 8 10.50 -1.73 0.58
N GLU A 9 9.62 -1.60 1.55
CA GLU A 9 9.08 -2.74 2.27
C GLU A 9 7.69 -3.08 1.78
N ARG A 10 7.36 -4.37 1.85
CA ARG A 10 6.07 -4.91 1.46
C ARG A 10 5.64 -6.00 2.43
N ILE A 11 4.34 -6.12 2.60
CA ILE A 11 3.70 -7.12 3.43
C ILE A 11 2.80 -7.96 2.54
N ASN A 12 2.92 -9.29 2.64
CA ASN A 12 2.06 -10.22 1.90
C ASN A 12 1.17 -10.98 2.87
N GLN A 13 -0.10 -11.12 2.51
CA GLN A 13 -1.09 -11.85 3.28
C GLN A 13 -1.85 -12.79 2.36
N LYS A 14 -1.86 -14.08 2.72
CA LYS A 14 -2.73 -15.06 2.06
C LYS A 14 -4.18 -14.81 2.50
N LEU A 15 -5.09 -14.75 1.54
CA LEU A 15 -6.50 -14.55 1.81
C LEU A 15 -7.17 -15.89 2.16
N THR A 16 -8.15 -15.85 3.06
CA THR A 16 -8.93 -17.06 3.43
C THR A 16 -9.77 -17.55 2.25
N GLU A 17 -10.26 -16.62 1.43
CA GLU A 17 -10.97 -16.92 0.20
C GLU A 17 -10.41 -16.04 -0.91
N PRO A 18 -10.31 -16.54 -2.16
CA PRO A 18 -9.80 -15.73 -3.24
C PRO A 18 -10.78 -14.60 -3.61
N LEU A 19 -10.23 -13.47 -4.03
CA LEU A 19 -11.03 -12.44 -4.68
C LEU A 19 -11.25 -12.86 -6.13
N LEU A 20 -12.47 -12.69 -6.61
CA LEU A 20 -12.87 -13.18 -7.92
C LEU A 20 -12.77 -12.09 -8.97
N ASN A 21 -12.29 -12.46 -10.15
CA ASN A 21 -12.26 -11.61 -11.33
C ASN A 21 -13.63 -10.99 -11.59
N GLY A 22 -13.66 -9.66 -11.78
CA GLY A 22 -14.87 -8.94 -12.16
C GLY A 22 -15.82 -8.60 -11.03
N LYS A 23 -15.51 -9.03 -9.79
CA LYS A 23 -16.28 -8.65 -8.61
C LYS A 23 -15.67 -7.42 -7.96
N CYS A 24 -16.48 -6.66 -7.24
CA CYS A 24 -16.05 -5.44 -6.57
C CYS A 24 -15.93 -5.67 -5.07
N TYR A 25 -14.90 -5.09 -4.47
CA TYR A 25 -14.57 -5.28 -3.07
C TYR A 25 -14.25 -3.95 -2.42
N SER A 26 -14.56 -3.84 -1.13
CA SER A 26 -14.14 -2.70 -0.31
C SER A 26 -13.18 -3.16 0.77
N PHE A 27 -12.27 -2.27 1.12
CA PHE A 27 -11.24 -2.48 2.13
C PHE A 27 -10.90 -1.15 2.77
N SER A 28 -10.67 -1.14 4.07
CA SER A 28 -10.21 0.06 4.76
C SER A 28 -9.03 -0.25 5.67
N ILE A 29 -8.20 0.75 5.87
CA ILE A 29 -7.05 0.66 6.76
C ILE A 29 -6.75 2.05 7.32
N TYR A 30 -6.33 2.10 8.57
CA TYR A 30 -5.88 3.35 9.16
C TYR A 30 -4.40 3.54 8.85
N MET A 31 -4.06 4.75 8.43
CA MET A 31 -2.68 5.10 8.08
C MET A 31 -2.29 6.45 8.66
N THR A 32 -1.02 6.57 8.97
CA THR A 32 -0.40 7.83 9.37
C THR A 32 1.07 7.81 9.00
N ARG A 33 1.68 8.96 9.02
CA ARG A 33 3.12 9.13 8.88
C ARG A 33 3.69 9.40 10.27
N SER A 34 4.83 8.78 10.60
CA SER A 34 5.53 9.11 11.84
C SER A 34 6.06 10.54 11.80
N GLN A 35 5.99 11.25 12.92
CA GLN A 35 6.58 12.59 13.03
C GLN A 35 8.10 12.53 13.04
N VAL A 36 8.67 11.50 13.66
CA VAL A 36 10.11 11.28 13.70
C VAL A 36 10.36 9.77 13.54
N TYR A 37 11.16 9.40 12.55
CA TYR A 37 11.54 8.02 12.35
C TYR A 37 12.97 7.96 11.86
N LEU A 38 13.89 7.72 12.79
CA LEU A 38 15.32 7.62 12.50
C LEU A 38 15.71 6.15 12.30
N SER A 39 16.40 5.84 11.22
CA SER A 39 16.85 4.49 10.92
C SER A 39 18.13 4.53 10.11
N HIS A 40 18.90 3.45 10.19
CA HIS A 40 20.06 3.28 9.34
C HIS A 40 19.63 3.02 7.90
N THR A 41 20.36 3.59 6.96
CA THR A 41 20.17 3.25 5.54
C THR A 41 20.96 1.97 5.22
N SER A 42 20.52 1.27 4.19
CA SER A 42 21.26 0.10 3.70
C SER A 42 22.42 0.45 2.78
N SER A 43 22.76 1.73 2.63
CA SER A 43 23.82 2.21 1.75
C SER A 43 25.22 2.11 2.34
N GLY A 44 25.37 1.45 3.48
CA GLY A 44 26.69 1.21 4.08
C GLY A 44 27.27 2.35 4.90
N THR A 45 26.62 3.50 4.97
CA THR A 45 27.03 4.58 5.87
C THR A 45 26.38 4.39 7.24
N PRO A 46 27.12 4.51 8.35
CA PRO A 46 26.55 4.28 9.69
C PRO A 46 25.67 5.44 10.21
N GLN A 47 25.24 6.35 9.35
CA GLN A 47 24.45 7.50 9.76
C GLN A 47 22.97 7.14 9.82
N LEU A 48 22.28 7.63 10.87
CA LEU A 48 20.83 7.56 10.97
C LEU A 48 20.21 8.59 10.02
N LYS A 49 19.19 8.15 9.30
CA LYS A 49 18.39 9.02 8.43
C LYS A 49 16.97 9.11 8.95
N ASP A 50 16.36 10.28 8.78
CA ASP A 50 14.96 10.49 9.14
C ASP A 50 14.05 10.04 7.98
N PHE A 51 13.15 9.12 8.28
CA PHE A 51 12.25 8.49 7.30
C PHE A 51 10.83 9.05 7.40
N THR A 52 10.69 10.37 7.47
CA THR A 52 9.40 11.02 7.69
C THR A 52 8.76 11.64 6.46
N THR A 53 9.40 11.58 5.30
CA THR A 53 8.81 12.09 4.06
C THR A 53 7.58 11.26 3.70
N ALA A 54 6.50 11.93 3.28
CA ALA A 54 5.25 11.27 2.97
C ALA A 54 5.39 10.32 1.78
N ALA A 55 4.72 9.17 1.85
CA ALA A 55 4.73 8.13 0.83
C ALA A 55 3.29 7.73 0.48
N ILE A 56 3.14 6.89 -0.53
CA ILE A 56 1.85 6.29 -0.89
C ILE A 56 1.83 4.82 -0.52
N LEU A 57 0.63 4.26 -0.34
CA LEU A 57 0.42 2.83 -0.22
C LEU A 57 -0.11 2.29 -1.54
N GLN A 58 0.53 1.25 -2.05
CA GLN A 58 0.03 0.48 -3.18
C GLN A 58 -0.51 -0.85 -2.67
N ILE A 59 -1.69 -1.22 -3.14
CA ILE A 59 -2.34 -2.48 -2.82
C ILE A 59 -2.31 -3.35 -4.07
N TRP A 60 -1.59 -4.47 -3.98
CA TRP A 60 -1.41 -5.40 -5.08
C TRP A 60 -2.10 -6.72 -4.79
N GLY A 61 -2.60 -7.37 -5.84
CA GLY A 61 -3.10 -8.73 -5.78
C GLY A 61 -2.16 -9.68 -6.49
N ARG A 62 -2.06 -10.90 -5.96
CA ARG A 62 -1.28 -11.98 -6.58
C ARG A 62 -2.12 -13.23 -6.69
N ASP A 63 -1.84 -14.05 -7.70
CA ASP A 63 -2.48 -15.36 -7.87
C ASP A 63 -1.96 -16.37 -6.84
N ALA A 64 -2.50 -17.60 -6.88
CA ALA A 64 -2.14 -18.65 -5.92
C ALA A 64 -0.66 -19.04 -5.98
N ALA A 65 -0.01 -18.85 -7.12
CA ALA A 65 1.41 -19.14 -7.32
C ALA A 65 2.31 -17.93 -7.09
N CYS A 66 1.72 -16.78 -6.80
CA CYS A 66 2.42 -15.50 -6.61
C CYS A 66 3.25 -15.07 -7.84
N HIS A 67 2.90 -15.56 -9.02
CA HIS A 67 3.62 -15.24 -10.25
C HIS A 67 3.19 -13.91 -10.84
N GLN A 68 1.88 -13.63 -10.81
CA GLN A 68 1.31 -12.43 -11.42
C GLN A 68 0.92 -11.45 -10.33
N LYS A 69 1.13 -10.19 -10.64
CA LYS A 69 0.87 -9.10 -9.71
C LYS A 69 0.01 -8.06 -10.43
N GLU A 70 -1.13 -7.74 -9.83
CA GLU A 70 -2.08 -6.76 -10.34
C GLU A 70 -2.21 -5.63 -9.34
N LEU A 71 -2.09 -4.38 -9.79
CA LEU A 71 -2.33 -3.22 -8.93
C LEU A 71 -3.83 -3.06 -8.73
N LEU A 72 -4.29 -3.20 -7.50
CA LEU A 72 -5.70 -3.10 -7.14
C LEU A 72 -6.10 -1.69 -6.76
N ALA A 73 -5.26 -0.99 -6.00
CA ALA A 73 -5.54 0.37 -5.56
C ALA A 73 -4.24 1.09 -5.16
N THR A 74 -4.31 2.42 -5.18
CA THR A 74 -3.22 3.30 -4.75
C THR A 74 -3.82 4.35 -3.83
N SER A 75 -3.18 4.58 -2.67
CA SER A 75 -3.62 5.62 -1.76
C SER A 75 -3.21 7.01 -2.26
N PRO A 76 -3.87 8.06 -1.76
CA PRO A 76 -3.26 9.39 -1.83
C PRO A 76 -2.00 9.43 -0.98
N LEU A 77 -1.26 10.53 -1.08
CA LEU A 77 -0.05 10.75 -0.29
C LEU A 77 -0.42 10.78 1.20
N VAL A 78 0.26 9.99 2.01
CA VAL A 78 -0.01 9.89 3.44
C VAL A 78 0.80 10.95 4.16
N GLU A 79 0.22 12.13 4.30
CA GLU A 79 0.87 13.31 4.91
C GLU A 79 0.50 13.52 6.37
N ASN A 80 -0.60 12.90 6.80
CA ASN A 80 -1.15 13.08 8.13
C ASN A 80 -0.26 12.44 9.20
N THR A 81 -0.10 13.11 10.33
CA THR A 81 0.64 12.62 11.50
C THR A 81 -0.30 12.13 12.61
N GLU A 82 -1.59 12.13 12.34
CA GLU A 82 -2.61 11.51 13.17
C GLU A 82 -3.25 10.37 12.39
N TRP A 83 -3.75 9.35 13.07
CA TRP A 83 -4.40 8.21 12.43
C TRP A 83 -5.63 8.66 11.67
N GLN A 84 -5.72 8.29 10.39
CA GLN A 84 -6.89 8.51 9.55
C GLN A 84 -7.25 7.22 8.85
N ARG A 85 -8.55 7.02 8.65
CA ARG A 85 -9.07 5.89 7.90
C ARG A 85 -9.01 6.19 6.42
N PHE A 86 -8.46 5.25 5.64
CA PHE A 86 -8.45 5.29 4.18
C PHE A 86 -9.32 4.14 3.67
N ASP A 87 -10.26 4.47 2.80
CA ASP A 87 -11.18 3.51 2.19
C ASP A 87 -10.80 3.27 0.74
N PHE A 88 -10.85 1.99 0.34
CA PHE A 88 -10.52 1.58 -1.02
C PHE A 88 -11.64 0.72 -1.58
N GLU A 89 -11.92 0.88 -2.88
CA GLU A 89 -12.73 -0.05 -3.64
C GLU A 89 -11.93 -0.48 -4.86
N PHE A 90 -11.99 -1.77 -5.21
CA PHE A 90 -11.28 -2.28 -6.36
C PHE A 90 -12.03 -3.44 -7.00
N LYS A 91 -11.76 -3.64 -8.29
CA LYS A 91 -12.34 -4.69 -9.11
C LYS A 91 -11.20 -5.46 -9.76
N PRO A 92 -10.83 -6.64 -9.23
CA PRO A 92 -9.75 -7.43 -9.81
C PRO A 92 -10.08 -7.88 -11.23
N GLN A 93 -9.08 -7.93 -12.07
CA GLN A 93 -9.17 -8.47 -13.43
C GLN A 93 -8.64 -9.90 -13.53
N SER A 94 -8.30 -10.48 -12.40
CA SER A 94 -7.87 -11.87 -12.25
C SER A 94 -8.27 -12.35 -10.86
N ASN A 95 -8.22 -13.67 -10.64
CA ASN A 95 -8.48 -14.22 -9.32
C ASN A 95 -7.27 -13.98 -8.42
N ILE A 96 -7.51 -13.44 -7.22
CA ILE A 96 -6.47 -12.99 -6.29
C ILE A 96 -6.49 -13.86 -5.05
N SER A 97 -5.37 -14.49 -4.72
CA SER A 97 -5.24 -15.34 -3.53
C SER A 97 -4.36 -14.72 -2.45
N PHE A 98 -3.54 -13.72 -2.80
CA PHE A 98 -2.66 -13.01 -1.88
C PHE A 98 -2.82 -11.51 -2.06
N LEU A 99 -2.86 -10.78 -0.95
CA LEU A 99 -2.83 -9.32 -0.94
C LEU A 99 -1.44 -8.86 -0.55
N GLN A 100 -0.91 -7.88 -1.27
CA GLN A 100 0.37 -7.26 -0.94
C GLN A 100 0.20 -5.78 -0.71
N LEU A 101 0.64 -5.31 0.44
CA LEU A 101 0.71 -3.88 0.76
C LEU A 101 2.16 -3.43 0.60
N GLU A 102 2.37 -2.35 -0.12
CA GLU A 102 3.71 -1.86 -0.45
C GLU A 102 3.76 -0.36 -0.31
N ALA A 103 4.70 0.14 0.48
CA ALA A 103 4.99 1.57 0.51
C ALA A 103 5.76 1.95 -0.75
N TYR A 104 5.42 3.09 -1.34
CA TYR A 104 6.07 3.55 -2.56
C TYR A 104 6.26 5.06 -2.53
N TYR A 105 7.11 5.54 -3.43
CA TYR A 105 7.43 6.97 -3.52
C TYR A 105 6.23 7.77 -4.02
N ASN A 106 6.20 9.05 -3.67
CA ASN A 106 5.30 10.00 -4.29
C ASN A 106 5.50 9.96 -5.81
N PRO A 107 4.43 9.72 -6.60
CA PRO A 107 4.55 9.60 -8.07
C PRO A 107 5.14 10.83 -8.76
N THR A 108 5.04 12.00 -8.12
CA THR A 108 5.60 13.24 -8.68
C THR A 108 7.07 13.44 -8.30
N SER A 109 7.63 12.61 -7.42
CA SER A 109 9.04 12.69 -7.06
C SER A 109 9.90 12.11 -8.18
N THR A 110 10.96 12.83 -8.55
CA THR A 110 11.91 12.38 -9.56
C THR A 110 13.09 11.65 -8.97
N LEU A 111 13.27 11.71 -7.65
CA LEU A 111 14.39 11.10 -6.95
C LEU A 111 13.89 10.24 -5.79
N PRO A 112 14.56 9.10 -5.52
CA PRO A 112 14.27 8.32 -4.33
C PRO A 112 14.52 9.12 -3.05
N TYR A 113 13.74 8.82 -2.02
CA TYR A 113 13.85 9.47 -0.71
C TYR A 113 13.51 8.49 0.41
N ASN A 114 13.77 8.91 1.65
CA ASN A 114 13.39 8.14 2.84
C ASN A 114 12.00 8.56 3.31
N GLY A 115 11.11 7.60 3.48
CA GLY A 115 9.75 7.87 3.94
C GLY A 115 9.14 6.67 4.65
N ASN A 116 8.06 6.89 5.39
CA ASN A 116 7.35 5.83 6.07
C ASN A 116 5.84 5.98 6.00
N ILE A 117 5.16 4.85 6.22
CA ILE A 117 3.73 4.78 6.50
C ILE A 117 3.55 3.80 7.65
N LEU A 118 2.77 4.21 8.65
CA LEU A 118 2.33 3.32 9.72
C LEU A 118 0.92 2.83 9.39
N LEU A 119 0.68 1.54 9.59
CA LEU A 119 -0.58 0.87 9.26
C LEU A 119 -1.22 0.31 10.52
N ASP A 120 -2.54 0.41 10.64
CA ASP A 120 -3.30 -0.20 11.72
C ASP A 120 -4.73 -0.49 11.28
N LYS A 121 -5.37 -1.42 11.99
CA LYS A 121 -6.80 -1.74 11.86
C LYS A 121 -7.25 -1.98 10.42
N ALA A 122 -6.54 -2.85 9.72
CA ALA A 122 -6.97 -3.31 8.42
C ALA A 122 -8.32 -4.04 8.56
N SER A 123 -9.30 -3.65 7.74
CA SER A 123 -10.61 -4.29 7.72
C SER A 123 -10.57 -5.63 7.02
N ASP A 124 -11.63 -6.40 7.13
CA ASP A 124 -11.90 -7.48 6.20
C ASP A 124 -12.12 -6.89 4.80
N ILE A 125 -11.83 -7.68 3.78
CA ILE A 125 -12.16 -7.34 2.41
C ILE A 125 -13.58 -7.83 2.15
N ILE A 126 -14.47 -6.91 1.80
CA ILE A 126 -15.91 -7.18 1.70
C ILE A 126 -16.37 -7.08 0.26
N LEU A 127 -17.09 -8.10 -0.21
CA LEU A 127 -17.76 -8.06 -1.51
C LEU A 127 -18.86 -6.99 -1.50
N VAL A 128 -18.83 -6.09 -2.48
CA VAL A 128 -19.80 -5.01 -2.60
C VAL A 128 -20.32 -4.95 -4.04
N PRO A 129 -21.51 -4.36 -4.26
CA PRO A 129 -21.98 -4.14 -5.61
C PRO A 129 -21.03 -3.22 -6.37
N CYS A 130 -20.79 -3.52 -7.63
CA CYS A 130 -20.02 -2.62 -8.48
C CYS A 130 -20.82 -1.35 -8.77
N ASN A 131 -20.20 -0.20 -8.51
CA ASN A 131 -20.85 1.09 -8.70
C ASN A 131 -20.56 1.59 -10.11
N THR A 132 -21.54 1.43 -11.02
CA THR A 132 -21.41 1.85 -12.41
C THR A 132 -21.48 3.36 -12.61
N ASN A 133 -21.91 4.11 -11.58
CA ASN A 133 -22.02 5.58 -11.66
C ASN A 133 -20.67 6.30 -11.50
N LYS A 134 -19.60 5.61 -11.14
CA LYS A 134 -18.27 6.19 -11.00
C LYS A 134 -17.48 6.26 -12.31
N GLU A 135 -18.01 5.73 -13.39
CA GLU A 135 -17.34 5.69 -14.70
C GLU A 135 -17.57 6.95 -15.55
N LYS A 136 -18.06 8.01 -14.95
CA LYS A 136 -18.27 9.27 -15.68
C LYS A 136 -17.14 10.24 -15.46
#